data_7d9f789edacc37899f9094d5cf4ad885
#
_entry.id   7d9f789edacc37899f9094d5cf4ad885
#
_cell.length_a   1.000
_cell.length_b   1.000
_cell.length_c   1.000
_cell.angle_alpha   90.00
_cell.angle_beta   90.00
_cell.angle_gamma   90.00
#
_symmetry.space_group_name_H-M   'P 1'
#
loop_
_entity.id
_entity.type
_entity.pdbx_description
1 polymer ?
#
loop_
_entity_poly.entity_id
_entity_poly.type
_entity_poly.pdbx_seq_one_letter_code
_entity_poly.pdbx_strand_id
1 'polypeptide(L)'
;MDLTREKWLPVVLYSGKHTKIALTELIDNQIRDVAYPRSDFQGAAWQMLIGILQCTIVPEDKDDWEDIWNEGIEPERWEEALQALSPVLQFGEQKPSFLQSFDPLDSEYGSIAGLLIDAPGGNTLKLNKDHFVKRGQVEHICPDCAAIALFTIQTNSPAGGAGYRVGMRGGGPLTTLVVPKEEDKYPLWQKLWLNVLPLAQKPTPAQHALIFPWLAPTKTSDKAGNVVTPENAHPLQAYWGMPRRIELDFTKTVAGVCNLCGDSHPSLLLQMRSKNYGVQYDSWIHPFSPYRQALKDPSAPWLALKGQPGGLNYKDWLGLLMKREDKFNRMQPAKVVLAAGRRKKLGLWCFAWDMDNAKARCWYQHRIPLIRVAHEEQFIAVLNNVLVFASEALSLLRYAFKSAKFDTPKEAKMDFSMVDIAFWQETEPAFRQLLDALEQDPLRQDAPSRHALRQWDRELLRYLLQVFDRDALTDPDSPDDILLRQLAARRELESSYRKHKARKEILMLAEEPKETL
;
A
#
# COMPACT_ATOMS: atom_id res chain seq x y z
N MET A 1 -23.05 19.43 0.19
CA MET A 1 -22.34 19.02 1.42
C MET A 1 -20.99 19.72 1.45
N ASP A 2 -20.69 20.44 2.52
CA ASP A 2 -19.37 21.00 2.77
C ASP A 2 -18.56 19.98 3.60
N LEU A 3 -17.57 19.34 2.97
CA LEU A 3 -16.75 18.31 3.63
C LEU A 3 -15.92 18.86 4.80
N THR A 4 -15.73 20.17 4.92
CA THR A 4 -15.00 20.76 6.05
C THR A 4 -15.86 20.86 7.31
N ARG A 5 -17.16 21.13 7.17
CA ARG A 5 -18.04 21.52 8.28
C ARG A 5 -19.15 20.52 8.61
N GLU A 6 -19.61 19.74 7.65
CA GLU A 6 -20.63 18.73 7.89
C GLU A 6 -20.04 17.45 8.47
N LYS A 7 -20.82 16.72 9.28
CA LYS A 7 -20.39 15.46 9.93
C LYS A 7 -20.59 14.29 8.99
N TRP A 8 -19.54 13.93 8.28
CA TRP A 8 -19.57 12.86 7.28
C TRP A 8 -18.47 11.79 7.47
N LEU A 9 -17.36 12.13 8.17
CA LEU A 9 -16.21 11.26 8.35
C LEU A 9 -16.45 10.29 9.52
N PRO A 10 -16.60 8.98 9.27
CA PRO A 10 -16.79 8.00 10.32
C PRO A 10 -15.50 7.76 11.09
N VAL A 11 -15.57 7.84 12.41
CA VAL A 11 -14.44 7.63 13.33
C VAL A 11 -14.81 6.74 14.49
N VAL A 12 -13.79 6.16 15.12
CA VAL A 12 -13.87 5.48 16.40
C VAL A 12 -13.10 6.26 17.46
N LEU A 13 -13.72 6.53 18.58
CA LEU A 13 -13.11 7.20 19.73
C LEU A 13 -12.36 6.21 20.62
N TYR A 14 -11.49 6.69 21.51
CA TYR A 14 -10.84 5.85 22.53
C TYR A 14 -11.83 5.16 23.47
N SER A 15 -13.01 5.74 23.65
CA SER A 15 -14.11 5.08 24.39
C SER A 15 -14.71 3.85 23.66
N GLY A 16 -14.31 3.59 22.43
CA GLY A 16 -14.89 2.56 21.56
C GLY A 16 -16.18 3.02 20.85
N LYS A 17 -16.65 4.24 21.09
CA LYS A 17 -17.85 4.78 20.41
C LYS A 17 -17.53 5.09 18.96
N HIS A 18 -18.40 4.63 18.06
CA HIS A 18 -18.40 5.03 16.64
C HIS A 18 -19.29 6.27 16.46
N THR A 19 -18.81 7.25 15.70
CA THR A 19 -19.53 8.49 15.40
C THR A 19 -19.05 9.07 14.07
N LYS A 20 -19.77 10.08 13.57
CA LYS A 20 -19.29 10.91 12.44
C LYS A 20 -18.84 12.27 12.94
N ILE A 21 -17.78 12.77 12.39
CA ILE A 21 -17.22 14.09 12.69
C ILE A 21 -17.13 14.95 11.43
N ALA A 22 -17.05 16.27 11.63
CA ALA A 22 -16.60 17.21 10.62
C ALA A 22 -15.06 17.28 10.62
N LEU A 23 -14.45 17.78 9.54
CA LEU A 23 -12.99 17.95 9.51
C LEU A 23 -12.49 18.95 10.55
N THR A 24 -13.32 19.91 10.98
CA THR A 24 -13.00 20.81 12.09
C THR A 24 -12.70 20.08 13.40
N GLU A 25 -13.30 18.91 13.60
CA GLU A 25 -13.12 18.08 14.80
C GLU A 25 -11.91 17.12 14.69
N LEU A 26 -11.19 17.06 13.53
CA LEU A 26 -10.12 16.08 13.28
C LEU A 26 -8.97 16.12 14.30
N ILE A 27 -8.68 17.28 14.86
CA ILE A 27 -7.59 17.50 15.82
C ILE A 27 -7.95 17.10 17.26
N ASP A 28 -9.15 16.58 17.51
CA ASP A 28 -9.56 16.10 18.84
C ASP A 28 -8.77 14.84 19.24
N ASN A 29 -8.13 14.93 20.41
CA ASN A 29 -7.33 13.85 20.99
C ASN A 29 -8.16 12.62 21.39
N GLN A 30 -9.50 12.69 21.42
CA GLN A 30 -10.37 11.56 21.68
C GLN A 30 -10.57 10.65 20.45
N ILE A 31 -10.20 11.10 19.26
CA ILE A 31 -10.35 10.33 18.03
C ILE A 31 -9.20 9.34 17.91
N ARG A 32 -9.53 8.05 18.00
CA ARG A 32 -8.56 6.97 17.86
C ARG A 32 -8.20 6.71 16.40
N ASP A 33 -9.20 6.53 15.52
CA ASP A 33 -8.98 6.25 14.10
C ASP A 33 -10.25 6.54 13.27
N VAL A 34 -10.11 6.57 11.93
CA VAL A 34 -11.27 6.51 11.04
C VAL A 34 -11.89 5.10 11.08
N ALA A 35 -13.17 4.98 10.77
CA ALA A 35 -13.93 3.74 10.98
C ALA A 35 -14.77 3.36 9.74
N TYR A 36 -14.14 3.27 8.58
CA TYR A 36 -14.83 2.82 7.38
C TYR A 36 -15.02 1.30 7.37
N PRO A 37 -16.17 0.80 6.88
CA PRO A 37 -16.44 -0.64 6.80
C PRO A 37 -15.59 -1.37 5.74
N ARG A 38 -15.04 -0.63 4.78
CA ARG A 38 -14.16 -1.14 3.72
C ARG A 38 -12.71 -0.75 4.00
N SER A 39 -11.80 -1.73 3.93
CA SER A 39 -10.37 -1.51 4.19
C SER A 39 -9.71 -0.58 3.17
N ASP A 40 -10.16 -0.59 1.90
CA ASP A 40 -9.66 0.34 0.89
C ASP A 40 -10.09 1.78 1.16
N PHE A 41 -11.30 1.99 1.71
CA PHE A 41 -11.76 3.30 2.15
C PHE A 41 -10.99 3.81 3.38
N GLN A 42 -10.64 2.89 4.29
CA GLN A 42 -9.79 3.21 5.45
C GLN A 42 -8.44 3.78 5.00
N GLY A 43 -7.77 3.08 4.06
CA GLY A 43 -6.49 3.53 3.49
C GLY A 43 -6.61 4.81 2.66
N ALA A 44 -7.73 4.98 1.94
CA ALA A 44 -8.02 6.19 1.18
C ALA A 44 -8.27 7.40 2.09
N ALA A 45 -9.04 7.21 3.16
CA ALA A 45 -9.33 8.28 4.13
C ALA A 45 -8.05 8.81 4.79
N TRP A 46 -7.13 7.92 5.19
CA TRP A 46 -5.82 8.36 5.70
C TRP A 46 -5.07 9.20 4.67
N GLN A 47 -4.98 8.75 3.42
CA GLN A 47 -4.29 9.49 2.37
C GLN A 47 -4.93 10.86 2.13
N MET A 48 -6.25 10.93 2.10
CA MET A 48 -7.01 12.17 1.93
C MET A 48 -6.78 13.14 3.10
N LEU A 49 -6.88 12.66 4.35
CA LEU A 49 -6.68 13.47 5.54
C LEU A 49 -5.24 13.99 5.66
N ILE A 50 -4.23 13.17 5.32
CA ILE A 50 -2.85 13.63 5.22
C ILE A 50 -2.71 14.70 4.14
N GLY A 51 -3.37 14.53 2.99
CA GLY A 51 -3.39 15.53 1.93
C GLY A 51 -4.02 16.85 2.37
N ILE A 52 -5.08 16.82 3.18
CA ILE A 52 -5.70 18.00 3.79
C ILE A 52 -4.71 18.68 4.76
N LEU A 53 -4.10 17.95 5.69
CA LEU A 53 -3.08 18.48 6.59
C LEU A 53 -1.92 19.09 5.82
N GLN A 54 -1.46 18.45 4.75
CA GLN A 54 -0.37 18.91 3.90
C GLN A 54 -0.71 20.18 3.10
N CYS A 55 -1.99 20.48 2.90
CA CYS A 55 -2.44 21.70 2.23
C CYS A 55 -2.83 22.83 3.19
N THR A 56 -2.97 22.52 4.49
CA THR A 56 -3.47 23.46 5.52
C THR A 56 -2.39 23.83 6.53
N ILE A 57 -1.90 22.83 7.27
CA ILE A 57 -0.93 23.01 8.35
C ILE A 57 0.43 22.49 7.84
N VAL A 58 1.05 23.29 6.98
CA VAL A 58 2.34 22.90 6.39
C VAL A 58 3.47 23.33 7.32
N PRO A 59 4.30 22.41 7.83
CA PRO A 59 5.50 22.78 8.56
C PRO A 59 6.54 23.34 7.59
N GLU A 60 7.24 24.42 7.99
CA GLU A 60 8.26 25.05 7.15
C GLU A 60 9.55 24.22 7.11
N ASP A 61 9.90 23.64 8.25
CA ASP A 61 11.09 22.82 8.41
C ASP A 61 10.82 21.67 9.42
N LYS A 62 11.90 21.04 9.85
CA LYS A 62 11.84 19.91 10.80
C LYS A 62 11.51 20.38 12.22
N ASP A 63 11.95 21.55 12.62
CA ASP A 63 11.76 22.08 13.97
C ASP A 63 10.30 22.50 14.14
N ASP A 64 9.71 23.25 13.19
CA ASP A 64 8.27 23.55 13.14
C ASP A 64 7.42 22.27 13.10
N TRP A 65 7.90 21.23 12.39
CA TRP A 65 7.23 19.92 12.40
C TRP A 65 7.22 19.29 13.80
N GLU A 66 8.35 19.34 14.52
CA GLU A 66 8.48 18.78 15.88
C GLU A 66 7.70 19.59 16.91
N ASP A 67 7.64 20.91 16.78
CA ASP A 67 6.86 21.77 17.64
C ASP A 67 5.36 21.41 17.53
N ILE A 68 4.82 21.30 16.32
CA ILE A 68 3.44 20.89 16.10
C ILE A 68 3.17 19.45 16.61
N TRP A 69 4.13 18.53 16.45
CA TRP A 69 4.00 17.18 17.00
C TRP A 69 3.87 17.17 18.53
N ASN A 70 4.61 18.02 19.23
CA ASN A 70 4.68 18.08 20.67
C ASN A 70 3.56 18.93 21.31
N GLU A 71 3.23 20.06 20.70
CA GLU A 71 2.31 21.05 21.24
C GLU A 71 0.88 20.87 20.73
N GLY A 72 0.72 20.28 19.56
CA GLY A 72 -0.57 20.11 18.88
C GLY A 72 -0.80 21.17 17.80
N ILE A 73 -1.95 21.03 17.15
CA ILE A 73 -2.43 22.02 16.16
C ILE A 73 -3.38 22.96 16.88
N GLU A 74 -3.09 24.25 16.84
CA GLU A 74 -3.94 25.29 17.42
C GLU A 74 -5.34 25.29 16.78
N PRO A 75 -6.43 25.23 17.56
CA PRO A 75 -7.80 25.13 17.02
C PRO A 75 -8.16 26.30 16.08
N GLU A 76 -7.77 27.52 16.41
CA GLU A 76 -8.03 28.72 15.60
C GLU A 76 -7.29 28.63 14.25
N ARG A 77 -6.03 28.24 14.26
CA ARG A 77 -5.22 28.02 13.06
C ARG A 77 -5.83 26.93 12.17
N TRP A 78 -6.34 25.86 12.79
CA TRP A 78 -7.01 24.78 12.08
C TRP A 78 -8.32 25.24 11.42
N GLU A 79 -9.15 25.96 12.15
CA GLU A 79 -10.43 26.48 11.65
C GLU A 79 -10.22 27.47 10.48
N GLU A 80 -9.29 28.41 10.61
CA GLU A 80 -8.94 29.35 9.54
C GLU A 80 -8.46 28.63 8.28
N ALA A 81 -7.59 27.63 8.44
CA ALA A 81 -7.07 26.86 7.32
C ALA A 81 -8.17 26.06 6.60
N LEU A 82 -9.10 25.47 7.35
CA LEU A 82 -10.25 24.76 6.77
C LEU A 82 -11.25 25.72 6.13
N GLN A 83 -11.43 26.92 6.69
CA GLN A 83 -12.27 27.94 6.05
C GLN A 83 -11.75 28.33 4.67
N ALA A 84 -10.42 28.43 4.50
CA ALA A 84 -9.80 28.67 3.19
C ALA A 84 -9.99 27.50 2.20
N LEU A 85 -10.13 26.27 2.70
CA LEU A 85 -10.38 25.06 1.88
C LEU A 85 -11.88 24.78 1.65
N SER A 86 -12.81 25.36 2.41
CA SER A 86 -14.25 25.08 2.26
C SER A 86 -14.74 25.21 0.80
N PRO A 87 -14.37 26.25 0.03
CA PRO A 87 -14.78 26.33 -1.38
C PRO A 87 -14.23 25.22 -2.28
N VAL A 88 -13.10 24.61 -1.88
CA VAL A 88 -12.44 23.52 -2.60
C VAL A 88 -13.10 22.17 -2.33
N LEU A 89 -13.60 21.98 -1.10
CA LEU A 89 -14.12 20.72 -0.59
C LEU A 89 -15.67 20.68 -0.58
N GLN A 90 -16.31 21.41 -1.49
CA GLN A 90 -17.75 21.28 -1.75
C GLN A 90 -18.05 20.00 -2.49
N PHE A 91 -19.05 19.22 -2.04
CA PHE A 91 -19.45 17.96 -2.64
C PHE A 91 -20.98 17.96 -2.90
N GLY A 92 -21.36 17.87 -4.16
CA GLY A 92 -22.77 17.95 -4.55
C GLY A 92 -22.95 18.17 -6.05
N GLU A 93 -24.13 18.60 -6.42
CA GLU A 93 -24.53 18.89 -7.81
C GLU A 93 -23.83 20.14 -8.37
N GLN A 94 -23.68 21.17 -7.51
CA GLN A 94 -23.06 22.42 -7.91
C GLN A 94 -21.57 22.24 -8.14
N LYS A 95 -21.06 22.85 -9.21
CA LYS A 95 -19.64 22.82 -9.57
C LYS A 95 -18.94 24.15 -9.22
N PRO A 96 -17.65 24.11 -8.87
CA PRO A 96 -16.78 22.93 -8.78
C PRO A 96 -17.19 22.01 -7.62
N SER A 97 -17.06 20.70 -7.82
CA SER A 97 -17.41 19.69 -6.81
C SER A 97 -16.26 18.70 -6.63
N PHE A 98 -15.98 18.36 -5.38
CA PHE A 98 -14.87 17.54 -4.94
C PHE A 98 -14.66 16.30 -5.83
N LEU A 99 -13.48 16.23 -6.49
CA LEU A 99 -13.02 15.14 -7.36
C LEU A 99 -13.96 14.77 -8.52
N GLN A 100 -14.92 15.63 -8.84
CA GLN A 100 -15.79 15.45 -10.00
C GLN A 100 -15.30 16.30 -11.19
N SER A 101 -15.63 15.86 -12.41
CA SER A 101 -15.29 16.62 -13.63
C SER A 101 -15.82 18.04 -13.54
N PHE A 102 -14.95 19.04 -13.77
CA PHE A 102 -15.36 20.43 -13.85
C PHE A 102 -16.34 20.65 -15.01
N ASP A 103 -15.97 20.10 -16.18
CA ASP A 103 -16.81 20.18 -17.37
C ASP A 103 -17.97 19.18 -17.28
N PRO A 104 -19.20 19.54 -17.70
CA PRO A 104 -20.29 18.60 -17.81
C PRO A 104 -19.93 17.41 -18.70
N LEU A 105 -20.36 16.22 -18.30
CA LEU A 105 -20.15 15.02 -19.10
C LEU A 105 -21.42 14.72 -19.93
N ASP A 106 -21.23 14.32 -21.17
CA ASP A 106 -22.28 13.97 -22.13
C ASP A 106 -22.48 12.45 -22.28
N SER A 107 -21.93 11.65 -21.35
CA SER A 107 -22.08 10.21 -21.29
C SER A 107 -23.35 9.79 -20.55
N GLU A 108 -23.84 8.59 -20.81
CA GLU A 108 -24.96 8.01 -20.10
C GLU A 108 -24.62 7.69 -18.64
N TYR A 109 -25.62 7.79 -17.78
CA TYR A 109 -25.50 7.36 -16.38
C TYR A 109 -25.52 5.84 -16.27
N GLY A 110 -24.58 5.32 -15.46
CA GLY A 110 -24.51 3.93 -15.05
C GLY A 110 -24.71 3.77 -13.55
N SER A 111 -24.61 2.54 -13.06
CA SER A 111 -24.74 2.25 -11.63
C SER A 111 -23.69 2.97 -10.80
N ILE A 112 -24.08 3.43 -9.61
CA ILE A 112 -23.18 4.03 -8.61
C ILE A 112 -22.07 3.05 -8.15
N ALA A 113 -22.29 1.72 -8.27
CA ALA A 113 -21.28 0.69 -8.02
C ALA A 113 -20.01 0.89 -8.87
N GLY A 114 -20.08 1.63 -9.98
CA GLY A 114 -18.92 2.00 -10.80
C GLY A 114 -17.84 2.80 -10.06
N LEU A 115 -18.12 3.34 -8.88
CA LEU A 115 -17.14 3.97 -8.00
C LEU A 115 -16.26 2.96 -7.25
N LEU A 116 -16.64 1.69 -7.18
CA LEU A 116 -15.91 0.68 -6.43
C LEU A 116 -14.87 0.00 -7.32
N ILE A 117 -13.66 -0.11 -6.83
CA ILE A 117 -12.52 -0.71 -7.56
C ILE A 117 -12.77 -2.17 -7.92
N ASP A 118 -13.44 -2.91 -7.05
CA ASP A 118 -13.77 -4.33 -7.18
C ASP A 118 -15.11 -4.59 -7.88
N ALA A 119 -15.85 -3.56 -8.24
CA ALA A 119 -17.10 -3.74 -8.98
C ALA A 119 -16.84 -4.30 -10.39
N PRO A 120 -17.65 -5.27 -10.83
CA PRO A 120 -17.48 -5.86 -12.16
C PRO A 120 -17.80 -4.84 -13.25
N GLY A 121 -16.83 -4.62 -14.14
CA GLY A 121 -17.03 -3.74 -15.31
C GLY A 121 -18.06 -4.31 -16.30
N GLY A 122 -18.60 -3.45 -17.19
CA GLY A 122 -19.66 -3.79 -18.12
C GLY A 122 -19.40 -5.05 -18.96
N ASN A 123 -18.16 -5.26 -19.44
CA ASN A 123 -17.80 -6.47 -20.17
C ASN A 123 -17.82 -7.74 -19.31
N THR A 124 -17.42 -7.65 -18.03
CA THR A 124 -17.49 -8.76 -17.08
C THR A 124 -18.94 -9.17 -16.85
N LEU A 125 -19.83 -8.19 -16.67
CA LEU A 125 -21.26 -8.39 -16.52
C LEU A 125 -21.89 -8.99 -17.77
N LYS A 126 -21.57 -8.43 -18.96
CA LYS A 126 -22.09 -8.91 -20.25
C LYS A 126 -21.72 -10.37 -20.53
N LEU A 127 -20.54 -10.79 -20.10
CA LEU A 127 -20.02 -12.15 -20.32
C LEU A 127 -20.32 -13.11 -19.16
N ASN A 128 -21.10 -12.69 -18.13
CA ASN A 128 -21.40 -13.48 -16.92
C ASN A 128 -20.15 -14.02 -16.23
N LYS A 129 -19.11 -13.20 -16.10
CA LYS A 129 -17.82 -13.55 -15.46
C LYS A 129 -17.67 -12.95 -14.07
N ASP A 130 -18.75 -12.47 -13.46
CA ASP A 130 -18.80 -11.87 -12.11
C ASP A 130 -18.94 -12.94 -11.02
N HIS A 131 -17.97 -13.84 -10.93
CA HIS A 131 -18.03 -14.99 -10.02
C HIS A 131 -17.85 -14.62 -8.55
N PHE A 132 -17.09 -13.57 -8.24
CA PHE A 132 -16.71 -13.19 -6.88
C PHE A 132 -17.44 -11.95 -6.37
N VAL A 133 -17.68 -10.97 -7.23
CA VAL A 133 -18.45 -9.77 -6.92
C VAL A 133 -19.81 -9.89 -7.61
N LYS A 134 -20.86 -10.11 -6.82
CA LYS A 134 -22.20 -10.33 -7.35
C LYS A 134 -22.85 -9.02 -7.77
N ARG A 135 -23.64 -9.06 -8.83
CA ARG A 135 -24.51 -7.94 -9.26
C ARG A 135 -25.50 -7.58 -8.16
N GLY A 136 -25.87 -6.32 -8.08
CA GLY A 136 -26.90 -5.85 -7.16
C GLY A 136 -26.49 -5.78 -5.68
N GLN A 137 -25.23 -6.00 -5.36
CA GLN A 137 -24.76 -5.83 -3.98
C GLN A 137 -24.67 -4.36 -3.55
N VAL A 138 -24.40 -3.46 -4.49
CA VAL A 138 -24.34 -2.02 -4.24
C VAL A 138 -25.15 -1.31 -5.31
N GLU A 139 -26.36 -0.91 -4.95
CA GLU A 139 -27.30 -0.21 -5.84
C GLU A 139 -27.45 1.27 -5.46
N HIS A 140 -27.21 1.59 -4.18
CA HIS A 140 -27.33 2.95 -3.66
C HIS A 140 -26.39 3.18 -2.47
N ILE A 141 -25.81 4.36 -2.40
CA ILE A 141 -24.86 4.75 -1.36
C ILE A 141 -25.13 6.17 -0.86
N CYS A 142 -24.83 6.44 0.42
CA CYS A 142 -24.95 7.79 0.95
C CYS A 142 -23.86 8.71 0.42
N PRO A 143 -24.06 10.04 0.44
CA PRO A 143 -23.04 11.01 0.02
C PRO A 143 -21.71 10.86 0.72
N ASP A 144 -21.70 10.52 2.01
CA ASP A 144 -20.48 10.31 2.79
C ASP A 144 -19.63 9.17 2.20
N CYS A 145 -20.27 8.03 1.92
CA CYS A 145 -19.62 6.90 1.27
C CYS A 145 -19.22 7.22 -0.18
N ALA A 146 -19.99 8.02 -0.89
CA ALA A 146 -19.68 8.42 -2.27
C ALA A 146 -18.43 9.32 -2.34
N ALA A 147 -18.26 10.24 -1.39
CA ALA A 147 -17.08 11.10 -1.33
C ALA A 147 -15.78 10.30 -1.17
N ILE A 148 -15.74 9.33 -0.24
CA ILE A 148 -14.54 8.50 -0.06
C ILE A 148 -14.37 7.47 -1.20
N ALA A 149 -15.45 6.94 -1.74
CA ALA A 149 -15.39 6.05 -2.90
C ALA A 149 -14.80 6.75 -4.13
N LEU A 150 -15.18 8.02 -4.34
CA LEU A 150 -14.65 8.85 -5.42
C LEU A 150 -13.14 9.10 -5.24
N PHE A 151 -12.68 9.43 -4.02
CA PHE A 151 -11.25 9.55 -3.74
C PHE A 151 -10.51 8.22 -3.93
N THR A 152 -11.11 7.12 -3.50
CA THR A 152 -10.54 5.77 -3.62
C THR A 152 -10.33 5.39 -5.09
N ILE A 153 -11.33 5.60 -5.94
CA ILE A 153 -11.21 5.27 -7.36
C ILE A 153 -10.21 6.18 -8.08
N GLN A 154 -10.16 7.47 -7.78
CA GLN A 154 -9.18 8.39 -8.36
C GLN A 154 -7.74 7.97 -8.00
N THR A 155 -7.52 7.56 -6.77
CA THR A 155 -6.18 7.16 -6.27
C THR A 155 -5.72 5.82 -6.84
N ASN A 156 -6.63 4.84 -6.95
CA ASN A 156 -6.30 3.45 -7.31
C ASN A 156 -6.64 3.09 -8.77
N SER A 157 -7.08 4.03 -9.58
CA SER A 157 -7.56 3.79 -10.95
C SER A 157 -6.71 2.79 -11.73
N PRO A 158 -7.24 1.60 -12.08
CA PRO A 158 -6.53 0.66 -12.95
C PRO A 158 -6.60 1.11 -14.41
N ALA A 159 -5.75 0.54 -15.27
CA ALA A 159 -5.95 0.65 -16.71
C ALA A 159 -7.32 0.03 -17.07
N GLY A 160 -8.10 0.70 -17.92
CA GLY A 160 -9.49 0.29 -18.13
C GLY A 160 -9.99 0.40 -19.57
N GLY A 161 -9.18 0.15 -20.57
CA GLY A 161 -9.54 0.29 -21.98
C GLY A 161 -9.16 1.66 -22.57
N ALA A 162 -9.58 1.91 -23.80
CA ALA A 162 -9.18 3.09 -24.55
C ALA A 162 -9.56 4.39 -23.84
N GLY A 163 -8.55 5.21 -23.50
CA GLY A 163 -8.75 6.51 -22.87
C GLY A 163 -9.06 6.49 -21.36
N TYR A 164 -9.22 5.33 -20.72
CA TYR A 164 -9.28 5.24 -19.27
C TYR A 164 -7.89 5.33 -18.67
N ARG A 165 -7.56 6.49 -18.08
CA ARG A 165 -6.23 6.75 -17.54
C ARG A 165 -6.04 6.10 -16.17
N VAL A 166 -4.82 5.63 -15.92
CA VAL A 166 -4.42 5.08 -14.61
C VAL A 166 -4.22 6.20 -13.60
N GLY A 167 -4.31 5.86 -12.31
CA GLY A 167 -3.92 6.76 -11.23
C GLY A 167 -2.48 7.27 -11.42
N MET A 168 -2.14 8.40 -10.82
CA MET A 168 -0.82 9.04 -10.89
C MET A 168 0.34 8.07 -10.57
N ARG A 169 0.08 7.07 -9.73
CA ARG A 169 1.03 6.02 -9.30
C ARG A 169 0.82 4.69 -10.04
N GLY A 170 -0.01 4.65 -11.09
CA GLY A 170 -0.51 3.43 -11.72
C GLY A 170 -1.73 2.85 -11.01
N GLY A 171 -2.25 1.72 -11.53
CA GLY A 171 -3.39 1.04 -10.93
C GLY A 171 -2.98 0.22 -9.70
N GLY A 172 -3.71 0.36 -8.59
CA GLY A 172 -3.46 -0.36 -7.34
C GLY A 172 -2.05 -0.11 -6.76
N PRO A 173 -1.64 1.16 -6.57
CA PRO A 173 -0.29 1.46 -6.13
C PRO A 173 -0.05 0.97 -4.70
N LEU A 174 1.17 0.49 -4.43
CA LEU A 174 1.61 0.23 -3.07
C LEU A 174 1.76 1.57 -2.33
N THR A 175 0.99 1.71 -1.27
CA THR A 175 1.05 2.85 -0.34
C THR A 175 1.76 2.41 0.94
N THR A 176 2.72 3.20 1.40
CA THR A 176 3.44 2.98 2.66
C THR A 176 3.33 4.24 3.51
N LEU A 177 2.62 4.16 4.62
CA LEU A 177 2.46 5.23 5.58
C LEU A 177 3.23 4.93 6.86
N VAL A 178 3.83 5.95 7.44
CA VAL A 178 4.50 5.85 8.74
C VAL A 178 3.45 5.89 9.84
N VAL A 179 3.55 4.95 10.78
CA VAL A 179 2.66 4.83 11.93
C VAL A 179 3.47 4.57 13.21
N PRO A 180 2.97 4.90 14.41
CA PRO A 180 3.62 4.48 15.64
C PRO A 180 3.56 2.95 15.79
N LYS A 181 4.56 2.31 16.43
CA LYS A 181 4.47 0.87 16.80
C LYS A 181 3.29 0.62 17.76
N GLU A 182 3.01 1.57 18.66
CA GLU A 182 1.92 1.53 19.63
C GLU A 182 0.83 2.54 19.21
N GLU A 183 0.08 2.20 18.16
CA GLU A 183 -0.89 3.10 17.53
C GLU A 183 -1.96 3.63 18.52
N ASP A 184 -2.34 2.83 19.51
CA ASP A 184 -3.35 3.21 20.50
C ASP A 184 -2.89 4.29 21.50
N LYS A 185 -1.62 4.67 21.50
CA LYS A 185 -1.10 5.75 22.36
C LYS A 185 -1.22 7.14 21.72
N TYR A 186 -1.58 7.22 20.45
CA TYR A 186 -1.57 8.46 19.69
C TYR A 186 -2.93 8.71 19.04
N PRO A 187 -3.51 9.91 19.17
CA PRO A 187 -4.74 10.27 18.48
C PRO A 187 -4.55 10.25 16.95
N LEU A 188 -5.66 10.21 16.24
CA LEU A 188 -5.67 10.10 14.78
C LEU A 188 -4.79 11.18 14.12
N TRP A 189 -4.97 12.46 14.52
CA TRP A 189 -4.23 13.56 13.90
C TRP A 189 -2.71 13.41 14.03
N GLN A 190 -2.19 12.94 15.17
CA GLN A 190 -0.75 12.71 15.34
C GLN A 190 -0.26 11.55 14.45
N LYS A 191 -1.05 10.48 14.32
CA LYS A 191 -0.72 9.37 13.42
C LYS A 191 -0.65 9.83 11.97
N LEU A 192 -1.58 10.69 11.55
CA LEU A 192 -1.57 11.30 10.22
C LEU A 192 -0.37 12.24 10.04
N TRP A 193 -0.05 13.03 11.08
CA TRP A 193 1.04 14.00 11.09
C TRP A 193 2.41 13.38 10.78
N LEU A 194 2.64 12.12 11.18
CA LEU A 194 3.87 11.38 10.83
C LEU A 194 4.14 11.34 9.31
N ASN A 195 3.14 11.60 8.50
CA ASN A 195 3.21 11.54 7.03
C ASN A 195 3.10 12.92 6.37
N VAL A 196 3.07 14.00 7.15
CA VAL A 196 3.14 15.38 6.65
C VAL A 196 4.60 15.77 6.49
N LEU A 197 4.92 16.34 5.34
CA LEU A 197 6.29 16.72 4.97
C LEU A 197 6.50 18.24 5.10
N PRO A 198 7.65 18.69 5.57
CA PRO A 198 8.03 20.10 5.51
C PRO A 198 8.00 20.62 4.07
N LEU A 199 7.56 21.85 3.91
CA LEU A 199 7.51 22.56 2.62
C LEU A 199 7.86 24.03 2.82
N ALA A 200 8.90 24.48 2.16
CA ALA A 200 9.45 25.83 2.33
C ALA A 200 8.45 26.98 2.05
N GLN A 201 7.39 26.71 1.29
CA GLN A 201 6.35 27.69 0.98
C GLN A 201 4.97 27.06 1.15
N LYS A 202 4.14 27.66 1.99
CA LYS A 202 2.73 27.28 2.15
C LYS A 202 1.95 27.60 0.87
N PRO A 203 1.00 26.73 0.46
CA PRO A 203 0.14 27.02 -0.67
C PRO A 203 -0.76 28.21 -0.36
N THR A 204 -1.04 29.02 -1.38
CA THR A 204 -1.96 30.16 -1.30
C THR A 204 -3.27 29.83 -2.01
N PRO A 205 -4.39 30.51 -1.67
CA PRO A 205 -5.67 30.30 -2.38
C PRO A 205 -5.57 30.51 -3.89
N ALA A 206 -4.71 31.40 -4.36
CA ALA A 206 -4.47 31.60 -5.79
C ALA A 206 -3.89 30.37 -6.52
N GLN A 207 -3.26 29.47 -5.79
CA GLN A 207 -2.68 28.23 -6.32
C GLN A 207 -3.64 27.03 -6.26
N HIS A 208 -4.82 27.17 -5.64
CA HIS A 208 -5.75 26.05 -5.44
C HIS A 208 -6.11 25.37 -6.76
N ALA A 209 -6.34 26.09 -7.85
CA ALA A 209 -6.65 25.47 -9.15
C ALA A 209 -5.49 24.68 -9.77
N LEU A 210 -4.24 24.90 -9.32
CA LEU A 210 -3.06 24.10 -9.69
C LEU A 210 -2.88 22.87 -8.80
N ILE A 211 -3.45 22.89 -7.59
CA ILE A 211 -3.37 21.82 -6.59
C ILE A 211 -4.54 20.86 -6.75
N PHE A 212 -5.75 21.40 -6.92
CA PHE A 212 -7.01 20.66 -6.93
C PHE A 212 -7.62 20.65 -8.34
N PRO A 213 -7.46 19.55 -9.10
CA PRO A 213 -7.82 19.50 -10.53
C PRO A 213 -9.30 19.77 -10.84
N TRP A 214 -10.20 19.54 -9.88
CA TRP A 214 -11.65 19.77 -10.07
C TRP A 214 -12.06 21.23 -10.03
N LEU A 215 -11.16 22.16 -9.72
CA LEU A 215 -11.43 23.59 -9.71
C LEU A 215 -11.25 24.25 -11.09
N ALA A 216 -10.75 23.53 -12.07
CA ALA A 216 -10.46 24.04 -13.41
C ALA A 216 -10.89 23.05 -14.50
N PRO A 217 -11.04 23.50 -15.76
CA PRO A 217 -11.34 22.62 -16.88
C PRO A 217 -10.34 21.45 -16.98
N THR A 218 -10.88 20.26 -17.23
CA THR A 218 -10.08 19.04 -17.28
C THR A 218 -9.06 19.11 -18.42
N LYS A 219 -7.76 18.92 -18.13
CA LYS A 219 -6.73 18.69 -19.17
C LYS A 219 -6.91 17.30 -19.76
N THR A 220 -7.81 17.18 -20.73
CA THR A 220 -8.11 15.89 -21.38
C THR A 220 -6.92 15.38 -22.17
N SER A 221 -6.76 14.06 -22.18
CA SER A 221 -5.66 13.36 -22.85
C SER A 221 -6.05 12.77 -24.21
N ASP A 222 -7.07 13.33 -24.86
CA ASP A 222 -7.49 13.02 -26.23
C ASP A 222 -6.56 13.59 -27.29
N LYS A 223 -5.79 14.63 -26.94
CA LYS A 223 -4.79 15.25 -27.80
C LYS A 223 -3.38 14.84 -27.36
N ALA A 224 -2.51 14.60 -28.33
CA ALA A 224 -1.10 14.36 -28.09
C ALA A 224 -0.47 15.54 -27.33
N GLY A 225 0.33 15.26 -26.30
CA GLY A 225 1.05 16.25 -25.51
C GLY A 225 0.28 16.82 -24.29
N ASN A 226 -0.99 16.48 -24.10
CA ASN A 226 -1.73 16.89 -22.91
C ASN A 226 -1.39 15.95 -21.73
N VAL A 227 -0.22 16.16 -21.14
CA VAL A 227 0.26 15.38 -19.97
C VAL A 227 0.49 16.33 -18.81
N VAL A 228 0.10 15.92 -17.62
CA VAL A 228 0.34 16.67 -16.38
C VAL A 228 1.56 16.09 -15.67
N THR A 229 2.59 16.93 -15.55
CA THR A 229 3.87 16.62 -14.93
C THR A 229 4.14 17.56 -13.74
N PRO A 230 5.12 17.24 -12.88
CA PRO A 230 5.49 18.13 -11.78
C PRO A 230 5.94 19.54 -12.23
N GLU A 231 6.38 19.70 -13.48
CA GLU A 231 6.83 20.98 -14.04
C GLU A 231 5.67 21.89 -14.47
N ASN A 232 4.49 21.33 -14.77
CA ASN A 232 3.35 22.09 -15.26
C ASN A 232 2.14 22.09 -14.33
N ALA A 233 2.33 21.61 -13.07
CA ALA A 233 1.35 21.61 -12.01
C ALA A 233 2.01 21.88 -10.66
N HIS A 234 1.22 22.16 -9.61
CA HIS A 234 1.75 22.36 -8.28
C HIS A 234 2.17 21.00 -7.64
N PRO A 235 3.31 20.91 -6.92
CA PRO A 235 3.77 19.65 -6.32
C PRO A 235 2.74 18.96 -5.40
N LEU A 236 1.91 19.75 -4.70
CA LEU A 236 0.83 19.22 -3.83
C LEU A 236 -0.30 18.55 -4.61
N GLN A 237 -0.38 18.72 -5.93
CA GLN A 237 -1.33 17.93 -6.75
C GLN A 237 -1.06 16.43 -6.68
N ALA A 238 0.13 16.03 -6.21
CA ALA A 238 0.44 14.62 -5.94
C ALA A 238 -0.61 13.94 -5.03
N TYR A 239 -1.16 14.66 -4.07
CA TYR A 239 -2.19 14.15 -3.14
C TYR A 239 -3.59 14.08 -3.75
N TRP A 240 -3.83 14.76 -4.87
CA TRP A 240 -5.15 15.05 -5.43
C TRP A 240 -5.30 14.64 -6.90
N GLY A 241 -4.52 13.65 -7.33
CA GLY A 241 -4.57 13.17 -8.70
C GLY A 241 -6.00 12.76 -9.12
N MET A 242 -6.47 13.29 -10.24
CA MET A 242 -7.81 13.04 -10.78
C MET A 242 -7.72 12.49 -12.21
N PRO A 243 -7.31 11.22 -12.39
CA PRO A 243 -7.17 10.60 -13.71
C PRO A 243 -8.49 10.31 -14.41
N ARG A 244 -9.59 10.21 -13.65
CA ARG A 244 -10.92 9.85 -14.17
C ARG A 244 -11.84 11.05 -14.23
N ARG A 245 -12.56 11.19 -15.33
CA ARG A 245 -13.67 12.13 -15.48
C ARG A 245 -14.92 11.44 -14.95
N ILE A 246 -15.39 11.84 -13.80
CA ILE A 246 -16.54 11.25 -13.12
C ILE A 246 -17.51 12.36 -12.71
N GLU A 247 -18.80 12.08 -12.77
CA GLU A 247 -19.87 12.94 -12.30
C GLU A 247 -20.96 12.08 -11.65
N LEU A 248 -21.40 12.48 -10.45
CA LEU A 248 -22.44 11.80 -9.69
C LEU A 248 -23.80 12.45 -9.95
N ASP A 249 -24.87 11.67 -9.96
CA ASP A 249 -26.23 12.17 -10.12
C ASP A 249 -26.86 12.46 -8.75
N PHE A 250 -26.87 13.72 -8.35
CA PHE A 250 -27.49 14.19 -7.11
C PHE A 250 -28.97 14.52 -7.31
N THR A 251 -29.48 14.53 -8.55
CA THR A 251 -30.88 14.86 -8.85
C THR A 251 -31.79 13.65 -8.67
N LYS A 252 -31.24 12.44 -8.85
CA LYS A 252 -31.95 11.18 -8.75
C LYS A 252 -31.51 10.40 -7.52
N THR A 253 -32.20 10.62 -6.42
CA THR A 253 -31.88 9.99 -5.12
C THR A 253 -33.08 9.25 -4.55
N VAL A 254 -32.84 8.34 -3.61
CA VAL A 254 -33.86 7.63 -2.83
C VAL A 254 -33.54 7.66 -1.35
N ALA A 255 -34.58 7.67 -0.52
CA ALA A 255 -34.41 7.43 0.92
C ALA A 255 -34.26 5.93 1.19
N GLY A 256 -33.38 5.56 2.12
CA GLY A 256 -33.14 4.15 2.43
C GLY A 256 -31.91 3.93 3.29
N VAL A 257 -31.38 2.71 3.24
CA VAL A 257 -30.18 2.27 3.95
C VAL A 257 -29.01 2.16 2.98
N CYS A 258 -27.89 2.83 3.26
CA CYS A 258 -26.69 2.79 2.43
C CYS A 258 -26.13 1.37 2.34
N ASN A 259 -25.89 0.86 1.13
CA ASN A 259 -25.36 -0.48 0.93
C ASN A 259 -23.90 -0.66 1.40
N LEU A 260 -23.17 0.42 1.73
CA LEU A 260 -21.79 0.36 2.19
C LEU A 260 -21.67 0.51 3.70
N CYS A 261 -22.22 1.56 4.29
CA CYS A 261 -22.08 1.79 5.74
C CYS A 261 -23.24 1.25 6.57
N GLY A 262 -24.39 0.95 5.96
CA GLY A 262 -25.58 0.49 6.69
C GLY A 262 -26.40 1.61 7.36
N ASP A 263 -25.99 2.88 7.22
CA ASP A 263 -26.73 4.00 7.79
C ASP A 263 -27.95 4.36 6.94
N SER A 264 -29.03 4.77 7.60
CA SER A 264 -30.20 5.37 6.91
C SER A 264 -29.87 6.78 6.44
N HIS A 265 -30.26 7.10 5.21
CA HIS A 265 -30.06 8.43 4.63
C HIS A 265 -31.25 8.85 3.74
N PRO A 266 -31.66 10.14 3.78
CA PRO A 266 -32.80 10.61 2.98
C PRO A 266 -32.50 10.70 1.48
N SER A 267 -31.24 10.78 1.08
CA SER A 267 -30.84 11.02 -0.31
C SER A 267 -29.65 10.13 -0.69
N LEU A 268 -29.92 8.85 -0.97
CA LEU A 268 -28.92 7.90 -1.46
C LEU A 268 -28.71 8.09 -2.95
N LEU A 269 -27.45 8.10 -3.39
CA LEU A 269 -27.06 8.20 -4.79
C LEU A 269 -27.16 6.83 -5.47
N LEU A 270 -27.72 6.82 -6.67
CA LEU A 270 -27.99 5.61 -7.46
C LEU A 270 -27.07 5.49 -8.68
N GLN A 271 -26.63 6.62 -9.22
CA GLN A 271 -26.03 6.68 -10.54
C GLN A 271 -24.80 7.60 -10.56
N MET A 272 -23.88 7.22 -11.44
CA MET A 272 -22.72 8.01 -11.82
C MET A 272 -22.49 7.92 -13.32
N ARG A 273 -21.82 8.87 -13.90
CA ARG A 273 -21.32 8.78 -15.27
C ARG A 273 -19.82 9.05 -15.34
N SER A 274 -19.18 8.49 -16.34
CA SER A 274 -17.76 8.71 -16.59
C SER A 274 -17.48 8.86 -18.07
N LYS A 275 -16.43 9.59 -18.41
CA LYS A 275 -16.00 9.77 -19.79
C LYS A 275 -14.51 9.45 -19.93
N ASN A 276 -14.15 8.88 -21.07
CA ASN A 276 -12.76 8.59 -21.44
C ASN A 276 -11.92 9.86 -21.56
N TYR A 277 -10.61 9.67 -21.69
CA TYR A 277 -9.62 10.71 -21.88
C TYR A 277 -9.55 11.71 -20.71
N GLY A 278 -9.53 11.17 -19.48
CA GLY A 278 -9.21 11.94 -18.29
C GLY A 278 -7.78 12.47 -18.29
N VAL A 279 -7.29 12.91 -17.15
CA VAL A 279 -5.93 13.46 -17.02
C VAL A 279 -4.90 12.34 -17.12
N GLN A 280 -3.91 12.53 -17.99
CA GLN A 280 -2.72 11.69 -18.04
C GLN A 280 -1.61 12.32 -17.20
N TYR A 281 -1.18 11.57 -16.17
CA TYR A 281 -0.06 11.94 -15.31
C TYR A 281 1.20 11.22 -15.75
N ASP A 282 2.35 11.91 -15.68
CA ASP A 282 3.67 11.33 -15.95
C ASP A 282 4.74 11.95 -15.05
N SER A 283 5.79 11.16 -14.76
CA SER A 283 6.99 11.57 -14.03
C SER A 283 6.76 12.04 -12.57
N TRP A 284 5.63 11.69 -11.97
CA TRP A 284 5.33 12.02 -10.59
C TRP A 284 5.99 11.07 -9.59
N ILE A 285 6.61 11.65 -8.55
CA ILE A 285 7.09 10.94 -7.38
C ILE A 285 6.18 11.24 -6.20
N HIS A 286 5.21 10.38 -5.98
CA HIS A 286 4.22 10.53 -4.92
C HIS A 286 4.83 10.26 -3.54
N PRO A 287 4.51 11.06 -2.50
CA PRO A 287 5.11 10.93 -1.17
C PRO A 287 4.90 9.58 -0.48
N PHE A 288 3.83 8.86 -0.79
CA PHE A 288 3.42 7.64 -0.09
C PHE A 288 3.82 6.34 -0.78
N SER A 289 4.43 6.37 -1.94
CA SER A 289 4.81 5.14 -2.63
C SER A 289 6.31 4.94 -2.69
N PRO A 290 6.78 3.72 -2.53
CA PRO A 290 8.14 3.35 -2.91
C PRO A 290 8.25 3.25 -4.44
N TYR A 291 9.46 3.48 -4.96
CA TYR A 291 9.74 3.52 -6.38
C TYR A 291 10.92 2.65 -6.75
N ARG A 292 10.95 2.20 -8.02
CA ARG A 292 12.10 1.55 -8.64
C ARG A 292 12.44 2.22 -9.96
N GLN A 293 13.73 2.16 -10.33
CA GLN A 293 14.27 2.61 -11.63
C GLN A 293 15.21 1.54 -12.16
N ALA A 294 15.18 1.28 -13.47
CA ALA A 294 16.08 0.32 -14.09
C ALA A 294 17.54 0.79 -14.02
N LEU A 295 18.47 -0.06 -13.52
CA LEU A 295 19.90 0.28 -13.45
C LEU A 295 20.55 0.48 -14.80
N LYS A 296 20.12 -0.28 -15.81
CA LYS A 296 20.70 -0.24 -17.15
C LYS A 296 20.36 1.04 -17.93
N ASP A 297 19.34 1.77 -17.48
CA ASP A 297 18.88 3.01 -18.08
C ASP A 297 18.60 4.06 -17.00
N PRO A 298 19.62 4.86 -16.63
CA PRO A 298 19.45 5.93 -15.63
C PRO A 298 18.48 7.04 -16.08
N SER A 299 18.14 7.11 -17.35
CA SER A 299 17.16 8.05 -17.89
C SER A 299 15.72 7.51 -17.82
N ALA A 300 15.55 6.22 -17.53
CA ALA A 300 14.22 5.63 -17.37
C ALA A 300 13.44 6.29 -16.23
N PRO A 301 12.12 6.45 -16.37
CA PRO A 301 11.31 7.04 -15.32
C PRO A 301 11.29 6.14 -14.07
N TRP A 302 11.19 6.76 -12.91
CA TRP A 302 10.89 6.07 -11.67
C TRP A 302 9.46 5.51 -11.71
N LEU A 303 9.31 4.23 -11.46
CA LEU A 303 8.02 3.53 -11.46
C LEU A 303 7.60 3.23 -10.02
N ALA A 304 6.40 3.67 -9.64
CA ALA A 304 5.82 3.31 -8.34
C ALA A 304 5.64 1.78 -8.24
N LEU A 305 5.98 1.22 -7.09
CA LEU A 305 5.66 -0.18 -6.82
C LEU A 305 4.15 -0.34 -6.71
N LYS A 306 3.67 -1.49 -7.19
CA LYS A 306 2.24 -1.83 -7.22
C LYS A 306 1.97 -3.00 -6.29
N GLY A 307 0.71 -3.23 -6.00
CA GLY A 307 0.24 -4.46 -5.37
C GLY A 307 0.73 -5.70 -6.11
N GLN A 308 1.17 -6.70 -5.36
CA GLN A 308 1.68 -7.96 -5.89
C GLN A 308 0.74 -9.11 -5.54
N PRO A 309 0.65 -10.15 -6.37
CA PRO A 309 -0.06 -11.39 -6.00
C PRO A 309 0.46 -11.94 -4.66
N GLY A 310 -0.45 -12.26 -3.75
CA GLY A 310 -0.09 -12.76 -2.43
C GLY A 310 0.32 -11.69 -1.42
N GLY A 311 0.31 -10.41 -1.80
CA GLY A 311 0.63 -9.29 -0.92
C GLY A 311 2.13 -9.10 -0.68
N LEU A 312 2.47 -8.30 0.33
CA LEU A 312 3.83 -8.09 0.78
C LEU A 312 4.29 -9.22 1.68
N ASN A 313 5.58 -9.52 1.63
CA ASN A 313 6.23 -10.43 2.56
C ASN A 313 7.59 -9.86 2.98
N TYR A 314 8.26 -10.50 3.92
CA TYR A 314 9.47 -9.95 4.52
C TYR A 314 10.66 -9.80 3.56
N LYS A 315 10.67 -10.48 2.40
CA LYS A 315 11.69 -10.24 1.36
C LYS A 315 11.65 -8.82 0.79
N ASP A 316 10.48 -8.18 0.86
CA ASP A 316 10.25 -6.86 0.28
C ASP A 316 10.63 -5.72 1.24
N TRP A 317 10.75 -6.00 2.56
CA TRP A 317 10.84 -4.99 3.60
C TRP A 317 12.03 -4.04 3.45
N LEU A 318 13.21 -4.55 3.12
CA LEU A 318 14.38 -3.70 2.95
C LEU A 318 14.18 -2.60 1.90
N GLY A 319 13.57 -2.95 0.77
CA GLY A 319 13.28 -1.98 -0.29
C GLY A 319 12.24 -0.91 0.10
N LEU A 320 11.42 -1.20 1.14
CA LEU A 320 10.44 -0.24 1.66
C LEU A 320 11.04 0.67 2.74
N LEU A 321 12.13 0.26 3.40
CA LEU A 321 12.73 0.96 4.52
C LEU A 321 13.90 1.85 4.11
N MET A 322 14.65 1.48 3.10
CA MET A 322 15.89 2.16 2.71
C MET A 322 16.16 2.11 1.22
N LYS A 323 16.96 3.06 0.76
CA LYS A 323 17.48 3.05 -0.61
C LYS A 323 18.38 1.84 -0.80
N ARG A 324 18.18 1.11 -1.89
CA ARG A 324 19.03 -0.03 -2.24
C ARG A 324 19.12 -0.20 -3.75
N GLU A 325 20.14 -0.93 -4.17
CA GLU A 325 20.28 -1.40 -5.55
C GLU A 325 20.34 -2.92 -5.54
N ASP A 326 19.66 -3.53 -6.49
CA ASP A 326 19.82 -4.94 -6.82
C ASP A 326 20.46 -5.08 -8.22
N LYS A 327 20.54 -6.29 -8.74
CA LYS A 327 21.15 -6.56 -10.06
C LYS A 327 20.48 -5.81 -11.23
N PHE A 328 19.24 -5.39 -11.06
CA PHE A 328 18.42 -4.85 -12.15
C PHE A 328 17.88 -3.45 -11.88
N ASN A 329 17.68 -3.08 -10.61
CA ASN A 329 16.95 -1.88 -10.24
C ASN A 329 17.60 -1.14 -9.08
N ARG A 330 17.47 0.19 -9.12
CA ARG A 330 17.53 1.05 -7.93
C ARG A 330 16.15 1.11 -7.31
N MET A 331 16.08 1.04 -5.99
CA MET A 331 14.85 1.17 -5.22
C MET A 331 14.97 2.29 -4.21
N GLN A 332 13.88 3.04 -4.03
CA GLN A 332 13.78 4.05 -2.99
C GLN A 332 12.47 3.92 -2.23
N PRO A 333 12.50 4.06 -0.90
CA PRO A 333 11.30 4.15 -0.08
C PRO A 333 10.44 5.36 -0.43
N ALA A 334 9.22 5.36 0.06
CA ALA A 334 8.35 6.53 0.02
C ALA A 334 9.02 7.74 0.72
N LYS A 335 8.74 8.95 0.23
CA LYS A 335 9.31 10.19 0.81
C LYS A 335 8.99 10.31 2.31
N VAL A 336 7.78 9.95 2.73
CA VAL A 336 7.38 9.98 4.15
C VAL A 336 8.21 9.03 5.01
N VAL A 337 8.59 7.86 4.48
CA VAL A 337 9.45 6.90 5.18
C VAL A 337 10.88 7.46 5.35
N LEU A 338 11.41 8.09 4.31
CA LEU A 338 12.72 8.76 4.37
C LEU A 338 12.71 9.94 5.34
N ALA A 339 11.63 10.73 5.35
CA ALA A 339 11.46 11.88 6.24
C ALA A 339 11.28 11.49 7.72
N ALA A 340 10.74 10.30 8.00
CA ALA A 340 10.62 9.79 9.37
C ALA A 340 11.96 9.73 10.12
N GLY A 341 13.08 9.72 9.37
CA GLY A 341 14.41 9.87 9.90
C GLY A 341 14.78 8.75 10.89
N ARG A 342 15.48 9.11 11.99
CA ARG A 342 15.91 8.17 13.03
C ARG A 342 14.96 8.07 14.23
N ARG A 343 13.69 8.48 14.07
CA ARG A 343 12.70 8.36 15.14
C ARG A 343 12.49 6.90 15.51
N LYS A 344 12.53 6.62 16.80
CA LYS A 344 12.33 5.27 17.36
C LYS A 344 10.84 4.95 17.50
N LYS A 345 10.51 3.66 17.62
CA LYS A 345 9.16 3.15 17.86
C LYS A 345 8.14 3.49 16.76
N LEU A 346 8.60 3.51 15.53
CA LEU A 346 7.75 3.65 14.35
C LEU A 346 7.60 2.31 13.60
N GLY A 347 6.57 2.22 12.82
CA GLY A 347 6.29 1.15 11.86
C GLY A 347 5.78 1.72 10.55
N LEU A 348 5.53 0.85 9.60
CA LEU A 348 4.86 1.18 8.35
C LEU A 348 3.52 0.46 8.26
N TRP A 349 2.51 1.16 7.82
CA TRP A 349 1.29 0.60 7.30
C TRP A 349 1.38 0.57 5.78
N CYS A 350 1.50 -0.63 5.23
CA CYS A 350 1.62 -0.89 3.81
C CYS A 350 0.33 -1.49 3.29
N PHE A 351 -0.23 -0.96 2.21
CA PHE A 351 -1.45 -1.50 1.62
C PHE A 351 -1.53 -1.24 0.12
N ALA A 352 -2.26 -2.11 -0.58
CA ALA A 352 -2.49 -1.99 -2.01
C ALA A 352 -3.67 -2.85 -2.48
N TRP A 353 -4.18 -2.54 -3.66
CA TRP A 353 -4.95 -3.47 -4.46
C TRP A 353 -4.00 -4.34 -5.31
N ASP A 354 -4.14 -5.65 -5.22
CA ASP A 354 -3.57 -6.56 -6.23
C ASP A 354 -4.43 -6.50 -7.48
N MET A 355 -3.81 -6.03 -8.58
CA MET A 355 -4.47 -5.82 -9.86
C MET A 355 -3.94 -6.76 -10.93
N ASP A 356 -4.84 -7.45 -11.61
CA ASP A 356 -4.56 -8.14 -12.86
C ASP A 356 -5.13 -7.32 -14.03
N ASN A 357 -4.27 -6.57 -14.71
CA ASN A 357 -4.65 -5.57 -15.69
C ASN A 357 -5.64 -4.55 -15.10
N ALA A 358 -6.90 -4.60 -15.51
CA ALA A 358 -7.97 -3.72 -15.04
C ALA A 358 -8.84 -4.34 -13.94
N LYS A 359 -8.47 -5.51 -13.43
CA LYS A 359 -9.30 -6.25 -12.46
C LYS A 359 -8.64 -6.27 -11.10
N ALA A 360 -9.38 -5.83 -10.09
CA ALA A 360 -9.00 -6.00 -8.70
C ALA A 360 -9.20 -7.47 -8.29
N ARG A 361 -8.15 -8.11 -7.76
CA ARG A 361 -8.20 -9.48 -7.25
C ARG A 361 -8.44 -9.49 -5.74
N CYS A 362 -7.63 -8.75 -4.99
CA CYS A 362 -7.82 -8.59 -3.57
C CYS A 362 -7.19 -7.28 -3.07
N TRP A 363 -7.65 -6.83 -1.91
CA TRP A 363 -6.99 -5.82 -1.10
C TRP A 363 -6.14 -6.53 -0.05
N TYR A 364 -4.94 -6.00 0.21
CA TYR A 364 -4.12 -6.45 1.31
C TYR A 364 -3.50 -5.28 2.07
N GLN A 365 -3.16 -5.55 3.31
CA GLN A 365 -2.46 -4.61 4.18
C GLN A 365 -1.53 -5.34 5.14
N HIS A 366 -0.40 -4.70 5.45
CA HIS A 366 0.60 -5.22 6.38
C HIS A 366 1.10 -4.13 7.31
N ARG A 367 1.39 -4.52 8.55
CA ARG A 367 2.15 -3.71 9.50
C ARG A 367 3.57 -4.27 9.57
N ILE A 368 4.54 -3.47 9.18
CA ILE A 368 5.96 -3.85 9.26
C ILE A 368 6.71 -2.89 10.20
N PRO A 369 7.68 -3.38 10.99
CA PRO A 369 8.45 -2.50 11.87
C PRO A 369 9.37 -1.59 11.04
N LEU A 370 9.46 -0.33 11.41
CA LEU A 370 10.51 0.58 10.94
C LEU A 370 11.69 0.45 11.87
N ILE A 371 12.71 -0.29 11.42
CA ILE A 371 13.88 -0.60 12.23
C ILE A 371 14.92 0.50 12.07
N ARG A 372 15.47 0.95 13.19
CA ARG A 372 16.52 1.96 13.26
C ARG A 372 17.59 1.49 14.22
N VAL A 373 18.74 1.13 13.70
CA VAL A 373 19.89 0.63 14.44
C VAL A 373 21.06 1.59 14.36
N ALA A 374 21.91 1.56 15.37
CA ALA A 374 23.10 2.42 15.42
C ALA A 374 24.15 2.05 14.35
N HIS A 375 24.19 0.76 13.95
CA HIS A 375 25.13 0.21 12.96
C HIS A 375 24.36 -0.23 11.69
N GLU A 376 23.78 0.74 11.01
CA GLU A 376 22.86 0.51 9.89
C GLU A 376 23.48 -0.31 8.76
N GLU A 377 24.73 -0.02 8.35
CA GLU A 377 25.38 -0.73 7.24
C GLU A 377 25.60 -2.22 7.52
N GLN A 378 26.09 -2.55 8.72
CA GLN A 378 26.29 -3.94 9.12
C GLN A 378 24.98 -4.69 9.25
N PHE A 379 23.99 -4.07 9.86
CA PHE A 379 22.63 -4.62 9.97
C PHE A 379 22.02 -4.92 8.60
N ILE A 380 22.11 -3.97 7.65
CA ILE A 380 21.65 -4.13 6.29
C ILE A 380 22.36 -5.29 5.59
N ALA A 381 23.67 -5.37 5.71
CA ALA A 381 24.46 -6.43 5.08
C ALA A 381 24.04 -7.82 5.58
N VAL A 382 23.88 -8.00 6.90
CA VAL A 382 23.42 -9.25 7.50
C VAL A 382 22.00 -9.58 7.03
N LEU A 383 21.08 -8.62 7.09
CA LEU A 383 19.69 -8.83 6.73
C LEU A 383 19.54 -9.14 5.24
N ASN A 384 20.32 -8.49 4.39
CA ASN A 384 20.33 -8.79 2.95
C ASN A 384 20.78 -10.24 2.68
N ASN A 385 21.85 -10.70 3.35
CA ASN A 385 22.31 -12.09 3.22
C ASN A 385 21.24 -13.10 3.69
N VAL A 386 20.55 -12.80 4.80
CA VAL A 386 19.43 -13.61 5.31
C VAL A 386 18.29 -13.71 4.27
N LEU A 387 17.90 -12.57 3.68
CA LEU A 387 16.82 -12.53 2.67
C LEU A 387 17.21 -13.24 1.36
N VAL A 388 18.46 -13.07 0.93
CA VAL A 388 18.99 -13.80 -0.24
C VAL A 388 18.94 -15.30 0.03
N PHE A 389 19.44 -15.75 1.17
CA PHE A 389 19.42 -17.16 1.49
C PHE A 389 18.00 -17.73 1.66
N ALA A 390 17.07 -17.00 2.25
CA ALA A 390 15.65 -17.41 2.31
C ALA A 390 15.07 -17.64 0.90
N SER A 391 15.38 -16.74 -0.04
CA SER A 391 14.95 -16.88 -1.44
C SER A 391 15.56 -18.08 -2.15
N GLU A 392 16.84 -18.37 -1.89
CA GLU A 392 17.53 -19.56 -2.41
C GLU A 392 16.97 -20.84 -1.79
N ALA A 393 16.67 -20.84 -0.48
CA ALA A 393 16.04 -21.97 0.21
C ALA A 393 14.66 -22.31 -0.40
N LEU A 394 13.85 -21.30 -0.72
CA LEU A 394 12.60 -21.49 -1.46
C LEU A 394 12.85 -22.10 -2.85
N SER A 395 13.91 -21.67 -3.53
CA SER A 395 14.27 -22.21 -4.85
C SER A 395 14.68 -23.67 -4.77
N LEU A 396 15.38 -24.09 -3.70
CA LEU A 396 15.69 -25.50 -3.43
C LEU A 396 14.42 -26.33 -3.20
N LEU A 397 13.45 -25.80 -2.44
CA LEU A 397 12.16 -26.48 -2.21
C LEU A 397 11.40 -26.69 -3.53
N ARG A 398 11.30 -25.66 -4.36
CA ARG A 398 10.64 -25.75 -5.68
C ARG A 398 11.33 -26.79 -6.57
N TYR A 399 12.66 -26.83 -6.57
CA TYR A 399 13.41 -27.82 -7.33
C TYR A 399 13.19 -29.24 -6.79
N ALA A 400 13.14 -29.42 -5.48
CA ALA A 400 12.87 -30.70 -4.84
C ALA A 400 11.47 -31.24 -5.22
N PHE A 401 10.43 -30.39 -5.23
CA PHE A 401 9.10 -30.79 -5.72
C PHE A 401 9.11 -31.23 -7.17
N LYS A 402 9.84 -30.53 -8.04
CA LYS A 402 10.01 -30.95 -9.44
C LYS A 402 10.73 -32.29 -9.53
N SER A 403 11.79 -32.48 -8.74
CA SER A 403 12.57 -33.72 -8.73
C SER A 403 11.77 -34.91 -8.20
N ALA A 404 10.87 -34.69 -7.25
CA ALA A 404 9.98 -35.72 -6.74
C ALA A 404 8.92 -36.16 -7.77
N LYS A 405 8.52 -35.24 -8.68
CA LYS A 405 7.37 -35.46 -9.57
C LYS A 405 7.75 -35.80 -11.01
N PHE A 406 8.91 -35.30 -11.52
CA PHE A 406 9.29 -35.39 -12.93
C PHE A 406 10.68 -36.02 -13.11
N ASP A 407 10.85 -36.77 -14.19
CA ASP A 407 12.15 -37.35 -14.58
C ASP A 407 13.13 -36.28 -15.09
N THR A 408 12.62 -35.22 -15.69
CA THR A 408 13.41 -34.05 -16.17
C THR A 408 13.00 -32.77 -15.41
N PRO A 409 13.39 -32.62 -14.13
CA PRO A 409 12.90 -31.53 -13.27
C PRO A 409 13.29 -30.12 -13.76
N LYS A 410 14.40 -29.98 -14.49
CA LYS A 410 14.84 -28.68 -15.04
C LYS A 410 13.90 -28.15 -16.11
N GLU A 411 13.32 -29.03 -16.93
CA GLU A 411 12.41 -28.67 -18.03
C GLU A 411 10.95 -28.59 -17.59
N ALA A 412 10.63 -29.18 -16.43
CA ALA A 412 9.27 -29.24 -15.92
C ALA A 412 8.73 -27.84 -15.54
N LYS A 413 7.52 -27.53 -16.01
CA LYS A 413 6.76 -26.35 -15.58
C LYS A 413 5.78 -26.75 -14.50
N MET A 414 5.80 -26.03 -13.38
CA MET A 414 4.92 -26.24 -12.25
C MET A 414 4.56 -24.88 -11.63
N ASP A 415 3.31 -24.70 -11.25
CA ASP A 415 2.88 -23.50 -10.51
C ASP A 415 3.22 -23.66 -9.03
N PHE A 416 4.00 -22.73 -8.51
CA PHE A 416 4.43 -22.68 -7.12
C PHE A 416 3.80 -21.53 -6.34
N SER A 417 2.81 -20.83 -6.91
CA SER A 417 2.25 -19.64 -6.30
C SER A 417 1.80 -19.85 -4.85
N MET A 418 1.13 -20.98 -4.57
CA MET A 418 0.67 -21.32 -3.22
C MET A 418 1.83 -21.68 -2.27
N VAL A 419 2.81 -22.43 -2.77
CA VAL A 419 4.02 -22.80 -2.00
C VAL A 419 4.81 -21.54 -1.63
N ASP A 420 4.93 -20.61 -2.57
CA ASP A 420 5.63 -19.34 -2.36
C ASP A 420 4.95 -18.48 -1.29
N ILE A 421 3.64 -18.33 -1.39
CA ILE A 421 2.86 -17.54 -0.43
C ILE A 421 2.98 -18.17 0.96
N ALA A 422 2.76 -19.47 1.07
CA ALA A 422 2.85 -20.18 2.34
C ALA A 422 4.26 -20.09 2.96
N PHE A 423 5.32 -20.27 2.14
CA PHE A 423 6.71 -20.14 2.60
C PHE A 423 6.97 -18.80 3.28
N TRP A 424 6.64 -17.69 2.61
CA TRP A 424 6.91 -16.37 3.17
C TRP A 424 6.05 -16.06 4.40
N GLN A 425 4.80 -16.54 4.44
CA GLN A 425 3.91 -16.32 5.58
C GLN A 425 4.29 -17.15 6.79
N GLU A 426 4.57 -18.44 6.60
CA GLU A 426 4.83 -19.35 7.70
C GLU A 426 6.25 -19.21 8.29
N THR A 427 7.21 -18.71 7.51
CA THR A 427 8.58 -18.43 8.00
C THR A 427 8.75 -17.02 8.58
N GLU A 428 7.78 -16.12 8.41
CA GLU A 428 7.84 -14.73 8.92
C GLU A 428 8.00 -14.64 10.44
N PRO A 429 7.32 -15.45 11.28
CA PRO A 429 7.50 -15.36 12.73
C PRO A 429 8.95 -15.60 13.18
N ALA A 430 9.63 -16.59 12.60
CA ALA A 430 11.02 -16.87 12.90
C ALA A 430 11.95 -15.74 12.40
N PHE A 431 11.64 -15.16 11.24
CA PHE A 431 12.34 -14.00 10.73
C PHE A 431 12.17 -12.77 11.62
N ARG A 432 10.95 -12.51 12.15
CA ARG A 432 10.70 -11.39 13.09
C ARG A 432 11.51 -11.53 14.37
N GLN A 433 11.59 -12.74 14.94
CA GLN A 433 12.42 -13.00 16.12
C GLN A 433 13.90 -12.71 15.85
N LEU A 434 14.41 -13.12 14.69
CA LEU A 434 15.77 -12.78 14.28
C LEU A 434 15.95 -11.26 14.15
N LEU A 435 14.98 -10.58 13.53
CA LEU A 435 15.02 -9.15 13.32
C LEU A 435 15.06 -8.36 14.63
N ASP A 436 14.21 -8.73 15.60
CA ASP A 436 14.16 -8.12 16.93
C ASP A 436 15.50 -8.34 17.70
N ALA A 437 16.11 -9.51 17.57
CA ALA A 437 17.41 -9.78 18.17
C ALA A 437 18.54 -8.96 17.51
N LEU A 438 18.52 -8.81 16.18
CA LEU A 438 19.49 -8.00 15.43
C LEU A 438 19.32 -6.49 15.72
N GLU A 439 18.10 -6.01 16.01
CA GLU A 439 17.85 -4.62 16.41
C GLU A 439 18.51 -4.29 17.76
N GLN A 440 18.51 -5.25 18.69
CA GLN A 440 19.04 -5.06 20.05
C GLN A 440 20.57 -5.13 20.10
N ASP A 441 21.16 -6.08 19.39
CA ASP A 441 22.60 -6.28 19.39
C ASP A 441 23.10 -6.90 18.07
N PRO A 442 23.75 -6.11 17.20
CA PRO A 442 24.23 -6.61 15.93
C PRO A 442 25.48 -7.51 16.12
N LEU A 443 25.28 -8.81 16.13
CA LEU A 443 26.27 -9.90 15.99
C LEU A 443 27.58 -9.73 16.77
N ARG A 444 27.54 -9.22 17.99
CA ARG A 444 28.72 -9.20 18.89
C ARG A 444 28.98 -10.59 19.47
N GLN A 445 30.18 -10.79 20.00
CA GLN A 445 30.53 -12.02 20.71
C GLN A 445 29.53 -12.24 21.87
N ASP A 446 29.01 -13.46 22.03
CA ASP A 446 27.95 -13.86 22.98
C ASP A 446 26.59 -13.16 22.82
N ALA A 447 26.35 -12.47 21.71
CA ALA A 447 25.12 -11.74 21.51
C ALA A 447 23.90 -12.66 21.28
N PRO A 448 22.72 -12.30 21.80
CA PRO A 448 21.45 -12.99 21.51
C PRO A 448 21.17 -13.12 20.01
N SER A 449 21.62 -12.17 19.19
CA SER A 449 21.47 -12.16 17.73
C SER A 449 22.14 -13.36 17.04
N ARG A 450 23.28 -13.86 17.53
CA ARG A 450 23.94 -15.05 16.97
C ARG A 450 23.13 -16.31 17.24
N HIS A 451 22.56 -16.43 18.44
CA HIS A 451 21.66 -17.54 18.76
C HIS A 451 20.39 -17.48 17.91
N ALA A 452 19.79 -16.31 17.77
CA ALA A 452 18.60 -16.09 16.94
C ALA A 452 18.86 -16.44 15.47
N LEU A 453 20.04 -16.13 14.92
CA LEU A 453 20.41 -16.48 13.55
C LEU A 453 20.50 -18.01 13.35
N ARG A 454 21.13 -18.73 14.31
CA ARG A 454 21.18 -20.20 14.29
C ARG A 454 19.79 -20.83 14.48
N GLN A 455 18.94 -20.20 15.27
CA GLN A 455 17.56 -20.67 15.47
C GLN A 455 16.77 -20.48 14.19
N TRP A 456 16.85 -19.32 13.56
CA TRP A 456 16.18 -19.04 12.28
C TRP A 456 16.61 -20.04 11.19
N ASP A 457 17.89 -20.35 11.06
CA ASP A 457 18.40 -21.35 10.11
C ASP A 457 17.77 -22.75 10.35
N ARG A 458 17.67 -23.16 11.62
CA ARG A 458 17.05 -24.46 11.98
C ARG A 458 15.56 -24.48 11.67
N GLU A 459 14.84 -23.40 12.00
CA GLU A 459 13.42 -23.27 11.73
C GLU A 459 13.14 -23.29 10.22
N LEU A 460 13.96 -22.60 9.43
CA LEU A 460 13.82 -22.59 7.98
C LEU A 460 14.02 -23.98 7.37
N LEU A 461 15.07 -24.71 7.77
CA LEU A 461 15.26 -26.09 7.31
C LEU A 461 14.10 -27.00 7.73
N ARG A 462 13.66 -26.90 8.98
CA ARG A 462 12.54 -27.67 9.50
C ARG A 462 11.27 -27.44 8.66
N TYR A 463 10.98 -26.18 8.37
CA TYR A 463 9.85 -25.81 7.53
C TYR A 463 9.93 -26.46 6.14
N LEU A 464 11.08 -26.32 5.45
CA LEU A 464 11.26 -26.90 4.11
C LEU A 464 11.01 -28.43 4.10
N LEU A 465 11.54 -29.15 5.08
CA LEU A 465 11.38 -30.59 5.16
C LEU A 465 9.95 -30.99 5.50
N GLN A 466 9.29 -30.29 6.44
CA GLN A 466 7.88 -30.53 6.79
C GLN A 466 6.93 -30.30 5.60
N VAL A 467 7.12 -29.20 4.85
CA VAL A 467 6.29 -28.91 3.67
C VAL A 467 6.54 -29.94 2.58
N PHE A 468 7.80 -30.31 2.34
CA PHE A 468 8.11 -31.35 1.36
C PHE A 468 7.50 -32.71 1.75
N ASP A 469 7.65 -33.12 3.01
CA ASP A 469 7.11 -34.38 3.52
C ASP A 469 5.58 -34.41 3.43
N ARG A 470 4.92 -33.31 3.80
CA ARG A 470 3.46 -33.18 3.72
C ARG A 470 2.94 -33.27 2.28
N ASP A 471 3.59 -32.59 1.33
CA ASP A 471 3.02 -32.36 -0.01
C ASP A 471 3.59 -33.29 -1.10
N ALA A 472 4.71 -33.98 -0.83
CA ALA A 472 5.36 -34.90 -1.77
C ALA A 472 5.38 -36.37 -1.34
N LEU A 473 5.26 -36.66 -0.03
CA LEU A 473 5.30 -38.05 0.51
C LEU A 473 3.93 -38.48 1.03
N THR A 474 2.85 -38.04 0.45
CA THR A 474 1.49 -38.18 1.00
C THR A 474 0.82 -39.52 0.63
N ASP A 475 1.30 -40.23 -0.39
CA ASP A 475 0.65 -41.45 -0.87
C ASP A 475 1.50 -42.69 -0.50
N PRO A 476 1.11 -43.42 0.58
CA PRO A 476 1.83 -44.64 0.99
C PRO A 476 1.71 -45.78 -0.03
N ASP A 477 0.73 -45.74 -0.93
CA ASP A 477 0.51 -46.74 -1.97
C ASP A 477 1.20 -46.37 -3.30
N SER A 478 2.06 -45.35 -3.29
CA SER A 478 2.86 -44.95 -4.48
C SER A 478 3.75 -46.13 -4.94
N PRO A 479 3.90 -46.36 -6.25
CA PRO A 479 4.86 -47.30 -6.79
C PRO A 479 6.28 -47.08 -6.24
N ASP A 480 7.04 -48.17 -6.04
CA ASP A 480 8.37 -48.14 -5.42
C ASP A 480 9.34 -47.17 -6.12
N ASP A 481 9.30 -47.05 -7.43
CA ASP A 481 10.14 -46.13 -8.21
C ASP A 481 9.80 -44.68 -7.94
N ILE A 482 8.52 -44.35 -7.77
CA ILE A 482 8.05 -43.02 -7.40
C ILE A 482 8.48 -42.70 -5.97
N LEU A 483 8.28 -43.59 -5.03
CA LEU A 483 8.67 -43.42 -3.63
C LEU A 483 10.20 -43.23 -3.50
N LEU A 484 10.99 -44.05 -4.21
CA LEU A 484 12.45 -43.92 -4.21
C LEU A 484 12.90 -42.56 -4.76
N ARG A 485 12.27 -42.05 -5.83
CA ARG A 485 12.53 -40.73 -6.39
C ARG A 485 12.16 -39.62 -5.39
N GLN A 486 11.04 -39.72 -4.72
CA GLN A 486 10.61 -38.76 -3.70
C GLN A 486 11.59 -38.73 -2.52
N LEU A 487 12.01 -39.87 -2.02
CA LEU A 487 13.00 -39.98 -0.93
C LEU A 487 14.38 -39.44 -1.37
N ALA A 488 14.79 -39.70 -2.60
CA ALA A 488 16.02 -39.12 -3.15
C ALA A 488 15.94 -37.59 -3.24
N ALA A 489 14.83 -37.05 -3.71
CA ALA A 489 14.60 -35.60 -3.79
C ALA A 489 14.62 -34.93 -2.39
N ARG A 490 14.03 -35.60 -1.38
CA ARG A 490 14.07 -35.13 0.01
C ARG A 490 15.50 -35.06 0.56
N ARG A 491 16.29 -36.12 0.35
CA ARG A 491 17.71 -36.17 0.78
C ARG A 491 18.52 -35.10 0.10
N GLU A 492 18.29 -34.88 -1.21
CA GLU A 492 18.98 -33.85 -1.96
C GLU A 492 18.58 -32.44 -1.47
N LEU A 493 17.33 -32.17 -1.16
CA LEU A 493 16.87 -30.92 -0.57
C LEU A 493 17.65 -30.61 0.71
N GLU A 494 17.71 -31.56 1.65
CA GLU A 494 18.42 -31.39 2.91
C GLU A 494 19.93 -31.19 2.69
N SER A 495 20.55 -32.01 1.82
CA SER A 495 21.97 -31.94 1.50
C SER A 495 22.34 -30.61 0.85
N SER A 496 21.55 -30.19 -0.16
CA SER A 496 21.76 -28.93 -0.89
C SER A 496 21.58 -27.71 0.02
N TYR A 497 20.56 -27.74 0.91
CA TYR A 497 20.38 -26.70 1.92
C TYR A 497 21.61 -26.58 2.85
N ARG A 498 22.05 -27.72 3.43
CA ARG A 498 23.19 -27.74 4.38
C ARG A 498 24.51 -27.31 3.75
N LYS A 499 24.73 -27.60 2.47
CA LYS A 499 25.94 -27.28 1.71
C LYS A 499 25.89 -25.89 1.05
N HIS A 500 24.75 -25.20 1.07
CA HIS A 500 24.54 -23.97 0.34
C HIS A 500 25.53 -22.89 0.75
N LYS A 501 26.15 -22.22 -0.24
CA LYS A 501 27.20 -21.21 0.00
C LYS A 501 26.68 -20.05 0.86
N ALA A 502 25.52 -19.46 0.49
CA ALA A 502 24.94 -18.35 1.24
C ALA A 502 24.61 -18.72 2.69
N ARG A 503 24.17 -19.98 2.97
CA ARG A 503 23.97 -20.46 4.33
C ARG A 503 25.28 -20.47 5.14
N LYS A 504 26.36 -20.98 4.54
CA LYS A 504 27.68 -21.00 5.20
C LYS A 504 28.16 -19.61 5.54
N GLU A 505 28.00 -18.66 4.61
CA GLU A 505 28.35 -17.26 4.81
C GLU A 505 27.57 -16.63 5.98
N ILE A 506 26.27 -16.90 6.10
CA ILE A 506 25.44 -16.42 7.22
C ILE A 506 25.88 -17.07 8.54
N LEU A 507 26.13 -18.38 8.55
CA LEU A 507 26.53 -19.09 9.77
C LEU A 507 27.93 -18.66 10.24
N MET A 508 28.84 -18.30 9.35
CA MET A 508 30.14 -17.73 9.74
C MET A 508 29.98 -16.42 10.52
N LEU A 509 28.96 -15.64 10.25
CA LEU A 509 28.64 -14.43 11.04
C LEU A 509 28.16 -14.80 12.45
N ALA A 510 27.65 -16.02 12.65
CA ALA A 510 27.18 -16.53 13.93
C ALA A 510 28.24 -17.37 14.68
N GLU A 511 29.42 -17.62 14.08
CA GLU A 511 30.53 -18.30 14.72
C GLU A 511 31.38 -17.32 15.54
N GLU A 512 31.96 -17.80 16.66
CA GLU A 512 32.93 -17.01 17.42
C GLU A 512 34.18 -16.78 16.56
N PRO A 513 34.79 -15.61 16.62
CA PRO A 513 36.13 -15.43 16.06
C PRO A 513 37.05 -16.49 16.71
N LYS A 514 37.70 -17.32 15.91
CA LYS A 514 38.74 -18.19 16.41
C LYS A 514 39.79 -17.27 17.07
N GLU A 515 39.98 -17.42 18.37
CA GLU A 515 41.12 -16.81 19.03
C GLU A 515 42.37 -17.22 18.23
N THR A 516 43.00 -16.26 17.59
CA THR A 516 44.36 -16.43 17.04
C THR A 516 45.29 -16.52 18.23
N LEU A 517 45.62 -17.76 18.59
CA LEU A 517 46.74 -18.07 19.50
C LEU A 517 48.06 -17.54 18.93
#